data_17bb687a54e99a6c2793b4b87f48da0e
#
_entry.id   17bb687a54e99a6c2793b4b87f48da0e
#
_cell.length_a   1.000
_cell.length_b   1.000
_cell.length_c   1.000
_cell.angle_alpha   90.00
_cell.angle_beta   90.00
_cell.angle_gamma   90.00
#
_symmetry.space_group_name_H-M   'P 1'
#
loop_
_entity.id
_entity.type
_entity.pdbx_description
1 polymer ?
#
loop_
_entity_poly.entity_id
_entity_poly.type
_entity_poly.pdbx_seq_one_letter_code
_entity_poly.pdbx_strand_id
1 'polypeptide(L)'
;MKELQVPIHPISSMQGAFAESMLEASAGSSPILPQSESTSAASRRQKLLDQAIEEDTHASKWRQRPGQRYHELWKLMAQISFGIYLLLNGIAKDDEQVLNILQGHVDEVDAFLETTLEDFDLAIKDIQERLKFLKMPLENIHIFDAMLEDRQFRLQIVTGNERIEHIIHRTASAMKDALKDVQQGLDATKEFAIYLAEELEEPDWKMSRPDMQKVYDAMKGNAEGWYKAYVALQTKGNHLGEILVQLGSIVAEMDKRAGKISRKMRVRILCLHVRSQY
;
A
#
# COMPACT_ATOMS: atom_id res chain seq x y z
N MET A 1 -24.68 -18.53 -28.11
CA MET A 1 -23.65 -17.66 -27.55
C MET A 1 -22.33 -18.08 -28.19
N LYS A 2 -21.64 -17.22 -28.93
CA LYS A 2 -20.28 -17.53 -29.41
C LYS A 2 -19.40 -17.62 -28.18
N GLU A 3 -18.76 -18.77 -27.92
CA GLU A 3 -17.70 -18.88 -26.94
C GLU A 3 -16.62 -17.85 -27.28
N LEU A 4 -16.31 -16.99 -26.33
CA LEU A 4 -15.23 -16.02 -26.48
C LEU A 4 -13.93 -16.82 -26.49
N GLN A 5 -13.32 -16.99 -27.66
CA GLN A 5 -12.01 -17.62 -27.78
C GLN A 5 -10.98 -16.61 -27.28
N VAL A 6 -10.46 -16.84 -26.07
CA VAL A 6 -9.39 -16.01 -25.52
C VAL A 6 -8.07 -16.36 -26.23
N PRO A 7 -7.33 -15.37 -26.76
CA PRO A 7 -6.03 -15.61 -27.37
C PRO A 7 -5.04 -16.24 -26.39
N ILE A 8 -4.04 -16.94 -26.93
CA ILE A 8 -2.93 -17.47 -26.14
C ILE A 8 -2.01 -16.30 -25.79
N HIS A 9 -1.71 -16.16 -24.50
CA HIS A 9 -0.83 -15.13 -24.00
C HIS A 9 0.65 -15.56 -24.13
N PRO A 10 1.59 -14.68 -24.53
CA PRO A 10 3.00 -15.03 -24.68
C PRO A 10 3.65 -15.48 -23.37
N ILE A 11 3.22 -14.91 -22.25
CA ILE A 11 3.68 -15.30 -20.91
C ILE A 11 2.66 -16.27 -20.31
N SER A 12 3.04 -17.53 -20.16
CA SER A 12 2.14 -18.60 -19.71
C SER A 12 1.57 -18.36 -18.30
N SER A 13 2.35 -17.79 -17.39
CA SER A 13 1.93 -17.44 -16.02
C SER A 13 0.84 -16.36 -16.00
N MET A 14 0.73 -15.52 -17.04
CA MET A 14 -0.27 -14.44 -17.17
C MET A 14 -1.54 -14.86 -17.92
N GLN A 15 -1.57 -16.03 -18.57
CA GLN A 15 -2.72 -16.49 -19.37
C GLN A 15 -4.05 -16.41 -18.59
N GLY A 16 -4.02 -16.83 -17.31
CA GLY A 16 -5.24 -16.83 -16.49
C GLY A 16 -5.74 -15.42 -16.14
N ALA A 17 -4.84 -14.52 -15.80
CA ALA A 17 -5.15 -13.12 -15.50
C ALA A 17 -5.66 -12.39 -16.75
N PHE A 18 -5.05 -12.65 -17.89
CA PHE A 18 -5.47 -12.14 -19.19
C PHE A 18 -6.87 -12.63 -19.57
N ALA A 19 -7.12 -13.94 -19.44
CA ALA A 19 -8.43 -14.52 -19.74
C ALA A 19 -9.54 -13.93 -18.86
N GLU A 20 -9.28 -13.76 -17.56
CA GLU A 20 -10.23 -13.16 -16.62
C GLU A 20 -10.54 -11.70 -17.01
N SER A 21 -9.52 -10.90 -17.34
CA SER A 21 -9.73 -9.50 -17.76
C SER A 21 -10.54 -9.38 -19.06
N MET A 22 -10.32 -10.28 -20.05
CA MET A 22 -11.08 -10.30 -21.29
C MET A 22 -12.55 -10.68 -21.07
N LEU A 23 -12.83 -11.60 -20.17
CA LEU A 23 -14.19 -11.99 -19.80
C LEU A 23 -14.94 -10.85 -19.11
N GLU A 24 -14.28 -10.15 -18.18
CA GLU A 24 -14.84 -8.99 -17.49
C GLU A 24 -15.17 -7.85 -18.46
N ALA A 25 -14.28 -7.55 -19.40
CA ALA A 25 -14.51 -6.56 -20.44
C ALA A 25 -15.71 -6.92 -21.33
N SER A 26 -15.86 -8.22 -21.68
CA SER A 26 -16.96 -8.71 -22.51
C SER A 26 -18.31 -8.70 -21.81
N ALA A 27 -18.31 -8.87 -20.48
CA ALA A 27 -19.52 -8.83 -19.66
C ALA A 27 -20.07 -7.42 -19.42
N GLY A 28 -19.41 -6.39 -19.95
CA GLY A 28 -19.74 -4.98 -19.68
C GLY A 28 -19.45 -4.57 -18.23
N SER A 29 -18.76 -5.43 -17.52
CA SER A 29 -18.28 -5.18 -16.16
C SER A 29 -16.94 -4.42 -16.17
N SER A 30 -16.72 -3.56 -17.19
CA SER A 30 -15.63 -2.59 -17.08
C SER A 30 -15.79 -1.90 -15.75
N PRO A 31 -14.79 -1.94 -14.86
CA PRO A 31 -14.85 -1.11 -13.69
C PRO A 31 -15.07 0.30 -14.25
N ILE A 32 -16.24 0.90 -13.94
CA ILE A 32 -16.34 2.36 -13.96
C ILE A 32 -15.29 2.75 -12.92
N LEU A 33 -14.09 3.03 -13.42
CA LEU A 33 -13.04 3.59 -12.61
C LEU A 33 -13.65 4.83 -12.00
N PRO A 34 -13.89 4.88 -10.68
CA PRO A 34 -14.15 6.16 -10.08
C PRO A 34 -12.94 6.97 -10.50
N GLN A 35 -13.16 7.99 -11.31
CA GLN A 35 -12.13 8.97 -11.60
C GLN A 35 -11.59 9.34 -10.24
N SER A 36 -10.36 8.95 -9.97
CA SER A 36 -9.67 9.31 -8.75
C SER A 36 -9.73 10.82 -8.73
N GLU A 37 -10.71 11.38 -8.00
CA GLU A 37 -10.56 12.75 -7.56
C GLU A 37 -9.18 12.78 -6.93
N SER A 38 -8.29 13.59 -7.48
CA SER A 38 -6.90 13.76 -7.06
C SER A 38 -6.92 14.30 -5.62
N THR A 39 -7.28 13.41 -4.68
CA THR A 39 -7.22 13.72 -3.25
C THR A 39 -5.77 13.70 -2.84
N SER A 40 -5.29 14.80 -2.26
CA SER A 40 -3.91 14.87 -1.76
C SER A 40 -3.61 13.75 -0.76
N ALA A 41 -2.35 13.32 -0.67
CA ALA A 41 -1.91 12.34 0.32
C ALA A 41 -2.34 12.72 1.75
N ALA A 42 -2.31 14.02 2.09
CA ALA A 42 -2.77 14.53 3.38
C ALA A 42 -4.27 14.25 3.60
N SER A 43 -5.10 14.46 2.59
CA SER A 43 -6.55 14.20 2.68
C SER A 43 -6.83 12.70 2.79
N ARG A 44 -6.11 11.84 2.04
CA ARG A 44 -6.21 10.38 2.16
C ARG A 44 -5.79 9.90 3.56
N ARG A 45 -4.68 10.44 4.09
CA ARG A 45 -4.20 10.15 5.46
C ARG A 45 -5.24 10.52 6.51
N GLN A 46 -5.79 11.74 6.43
CA GLN A 46 -6.79 12.19 7.38
C GLN A 46 -8.04 11.29 7.34
N LYS A 47 -8.55 11.01 6.15
CA LYS A 47 -9.69 10.10 5.97
C LYS A 47 -9.44 8.71 6.58
N LEU A 48 -8.23 8.16 6.40
CA LEU A 48 -7.84 6.88 7.00
C LEU A 48 -7.89 6.92 8.53
N LEU A 49 -7.39 8.01 9.14
CA LEU A 49 -7.34 8.16 10.60
C LEU A 49 -8.69 8.46 11.23
N ASP A 50 -9.62 9.07 10.50
CA ASP A 50 -10.98 9.38 10.96
C ASP A 50 -11.92 8.17 10.90
N GLN A 51 -11.56 7.12 10.19
CA GLN A 51 -12.37 5.90 10.11
C GLN A 51 -12.35 5.11 11.42
N ALA A 52 -13.48 4.52 11.79
CA ALA A 52 -13.56 3.61 12.93
C ALA A 52 -12.71 2.34 12.75
N ILE A 53 -12.28 1.71 13.85
CA ILE A 53 -11.43 0.50 13.79
C ILE A 53 -12.10 -0.63 13.01
N GLU A 54 -13.42 -0.74 13.11
CA GLU A 54 -14.22 -1.78 12.48
C GLU A 54 -14.50 -1.50 10.99
N GLU A 55 -14.27 -0.28 10.52
CA GLU A 55 -14.43 0.05 9.12
C GLU A 55 -13.28 -0.53 8.29
N ASP A 56 -13.65 -1.17 7.18
CA ASP A 56 -12.68 -1.73 6.24
C ASP A 56 -11.81 -0.60 5.65
N THR A 57 -10.50 -0.69 5.85
CA THR A 57 -9.54 0.29 5.32
C THR A 57 -9.49 0.30 3.81
N HIS A 58 -10.00 -0.76 3.19
CA HIS A 58 -9.79 -1.06 1.78
C HIS A 58 -11.02 -0.81 0.91
N ALA A 59 -11.32 0.45 0.66
CA ALA A 59 -12.05 0.86 -0.55
C ALA A 59 -11.09 1.06 -1.75
N SER A 60 -10.00 0.30 -1.80
CA SER A 60 -9.01 0.43 -2.86
C SER A 60 -9.53 -0.20 -4.16
N LYS A 61 -9.36 0.50 -5.28
CA LYS A 61 -9.52 0.02 -6.66
C LYS A 61 -8.79 -1.32 -6.89
N TRP A 62 -7.68 -1.53 -6.19
CA TRP A 62 -6.79 -2.68 -6.34
C TRP A 62 -7.21 -3.91 -5.52
N ARG A 63 -8.19 -3.78 -4.63
CA ARG A 63 -8.69 -4.89 -3.84
C ARG A 63 -9.33 -5.94 -4.74
N GLN A 64 -8.87 -7.17 -4.61
CA GLN A 64 -9.48 -8.32 -5.27
C GLN A 64 -10.94 -8.47 -4.84
N ARG A 65 -11.86 -8.44 -5.80
CA ARG A 65 -13.31 -8.54 -5.55
C ARG A 65 -13.71 -9.99 -5.31
N PRO A 66 -14.80 -10.24 -4.58
CA PRO A 66 -15.33 -11.59 -4.45
C PRO A 66 -15.59 -12.22 -5.85
N GLY A 67 -15.03 -13.41 -6.07
CA GLY A 67 -15.14 -14.12 -7.34
C GLY A 67 -13.99 -13.90 -8.32
N GLN A 68 -13.16 -12.91 -8.13
CA GLN A 68 -11.92 -12.72 -8.91
C GLN A 68 -10.83 -13.68 -8.44
N ARG A 69 -10.10 -14.26 -9.38
CA ARG A 69 -8.95 -15.15 -9.11
C ARG A 69 -7.64 -14.40 -9.12
N TYR A 70 -7.54 -13.36 -9.95
CA TYR A 70 -6.31 -12.61 -10.18
C TYR A 70 -6.45 -11.17 -9.69
N HIS A 71 -5.34 -10.65 -9.19
CA HIS A 71 -5.22 -9.26 -8.75
C HIS A 71 -5.26 -8.31 -9.96
N GLU A 72 -5.80 -7.10 -9.78
CA GLU A 72 -5.93 -6.13 -10.88
C GLU A 72 -4.57 -5.75 -11.50
N LEU A 73 -3.49 -5.66 -10.70
CA LEU A 73 -2.14 -5.41 -11.21
C LEU A 73 -1.62 -6.56 -12.10
N TRP A 74 -1.99 -7.82 -11.82
CA TRP A 74 -1.69 -8.95 -12.69
C TRP A 74 -2.44 -8.87 -14.02
N LYS A 75 -3.72 -8.50 -13.98
CA LYS A 75 -4.54 -8.33 -15.18
C LYS A 75 -4.01 -7.20 -16.04
N LEU A 76 -3.64 -6.08 -15.39
CA LEU A 76 -3.09 -4.91 -16.06
C LEU A 76 -1.76 -5.23 -16.73
N MET A 77 -0.85 -5.92 -16.03
CA MET A 77 0.44 -6.33 -16.59
C MET A 77 0.28 -7.36 -17.72
N ALA A 78 -0.70 -8.26 -17.62
CA ALA A 78 -1.02 -9.20 -18.69
C ALA A 78 -1.54 -8.47 -19.95
N GLN A 79 -2.33 -7.42 -19.81
CA GLN A 79 -2.77 -6.60 -20.95
C GLN A 79 -1.61 -5.82 -21.57
N ILE A 80 -0.71 -5.26 -20.75
CA ILE A 80 0.49 -4.56 -21.21
C ILE A 80 1.38 -5.50 -22.02
N SER A 81 1.72 -6.65 -21.46
CA SER A 81 2.60 -7.62 -22.13
C SER A 81 1.99 -8.20 -23.41
N PHE A 82 0.68 -8.44 -23.42
CA PHE A 82 -0.02 -8.87 -24.63
C PHE A 82 -0.03 -7.78 -25.70
N GLY A 83 -0.26 -6.52 -25.32
CA GLY A 83 -0.20 -5.39 -26.26
C GLY A 83 1.18 -5.24 -26.91
N ILE A 84 2.27 -5.36 -26.14
CA ILE A 84 3.63 -5.35 -26.65
C ILE A 84 3.86 -6.52 -27.62
N TYR A 85 3.41 -7.73 -27.25
CA TYR A 85 3.48 -8.90 -28.13
C TYR A 85 2.80 -8.64 -29.48
N LEU A 86 1.61 -8.05 -29.49
CA LEU A 86 0.88 -7.73 -30.74
C LEU A 86 1.68 -6.76 -31.63
N LEU A 87 2.28 -5.74 -31.04
CA LEU A 87 3.06 -4.74 -31.78
C LEU A 87 4.35 -5.29 -32.34
N LEU A 88 5.14 -5.99 -31.54
CA LEU A 88 6.44 -6.55 -31.96
C LEU A 88 6.26 -7.58 -33.08
N ASN A 89 5.23 -8.40 -33.01
CA ASN A 89 4.98 -9.44 -34.00
C ASN A 89 4.13 -8.97 -35.20
N GLY A 90 3.76 -7.69 -35.28
CA GLY A 90 2.96 -7.15 -36.39
C GLY A 90 1.57 -7.77 -36.52
N ILE A 91 1.00 -8.26 -35.40
CA ILE A 91 -0.32 -8.91 -35.35
C ILE A 91 -1.44 -7.88 -35.11
N ALA A 92 -1.08 -6.71 -34.59
CA ALA A 92 -2.01 -5.62 -34.34
C ALA A 92 -2.66 -5.18 -35.66
N LYS A 93 -3.99 -5.01 -35.66
CA LYS A 93 -4.73 -4.47 -36.82
C LYS A 93 -4.54 -2.96 -36.93
N ASP A 94 -4.36 -2.29 -35.80
CA ASP A 94 -4.17 -0.86 -35.67
C ASP A 94 -3.18 -0.62 -34.54
N ASP A 95 -1.96 -0.28 -34.90
CA ASP A 95 -0.86 -0.06 -33.95
C ASP A 95 -1.13 1.16 -33.08
N GLU A 96 -1.72 2.23 -33.63
CA GLU A 96 -2.02 3.47 -32.88
C GLU A 96 -3.05 3.19 -31.78
N GLN A 97 -4.07 2.39 -32.08
CA GLN A 97 -5.06 1.98 -31.08
C GLN A 97 -4.41 1.17 -29.96
N VAL A 98 -3.53 0.22 -30.30
CA VAL A 98 -2.83 -0.60 -29.28
C VAL A 98 -1.91 0.28 -28.44
N LEU A 99 -1.17 1.21 -29.05
CA LEU A 99 -0.30 2.15 -28.32
C LEU A 99 -1.09 3.04 -27.34
N ASN A 100 -2.24 3.54 -27.74
CA ASN A 100 -3.10 4.35 -26.87
C ASN A 100 -3.64 3.55 -25.69
N ILE A 101 -4.02 2.29 -25.89
CA ILE A 101 -4.43 1.39 -24.80
C ILE A 101 -3.27 1.12 -23.86
N LEU A 102 -2.07 0.82 -24.41
CA LEU A 102 -0.87 0.60 -23.62
C LEU A 102 -0.50 1.81 -22.76
N GLN A 103 -0.55 3.02 -23.33
CA GLN A 103 -0.29 4.25 -22.58
C GLN A 103 -1.27 4.38 -21.39
N GLY A 104 -2.55 4.13 -21.60
CA GLY A 104 -3.53 4.15 -20.50
C GLY A 104 -3.19 3.15 -19.38
N HIS A 105 -2.72 1.96 -19.74
CA HIS A 105 -2.33 0.95 -18.75
C HIS A 105 -1.01 1.32 -18.03
N VAL A 106 -0.05 1.90 -18.73
CA VAL A 106 1.18 2.47 -18.13
C VAL A 106 0.82 3.54 -17.12
N ASP A 107 -0.02 4.50 -17.51
CA ASP A 107 -0.46 5.59 -16.63
C ASP A 107 -1.16 5.05 -15.36
N GLU A 108 -1.88 3.93 -15.46
CA GLU A 108 -2.51 3.29 -14.31
C GLU A 108 -1.50 2.68 -13.34
N VAL A 109 -0.45 2.02 -13.84
CA VAL A 109 0.65 1.48 -13.00
C VAL A 109 1.40 2.62 -12.32
N ASP A 110 1.74 3.67 -13.08
CA ASP A 110 2.44 4.84 -12.56
C ASP A 110 1.62 5.54 -11.47
N ALA A 111 0.34 5.77 -11.70
CA ALA A 111 -0.56 6.38 -10.71
C ALA A 111 -0.68 5.53 -9.42
N PHE A 112 -0.68 4.19 -9.52
CA PHE A 112 -0.64 3.31 -8.35
C PHE A 112 0.65 3.51 -7.55
N LEU A 113 1.79 3.50 -8.22
CA LEU A 113 3.10 3.61 -7.59
C LEU A 113 3.30 4.98 -6.93
N GLU A 114 2.98 6.06 -7.65
CA GLU A 114 3.07 7.44 -7.14
C GLU A 114 2.20 7.63 -5.90
N THR A 115 0.91 7.27 -6.00
CA THR A 115 -0.04 7.40 -4.88
C THR A 115 0.44 6.61 -3.66
N THR A 116 0.90 5.38 -3.87
CA THR A 116 1.35 4.52 -2.76
C THR A 116 2.64 5.04 -2.13
N LEU A 117 3.59 5.54 -2.94
CA LEU A 117 4.83 6.16 -2.44
C LEU A 117 4.54 7.39 -1.58
N GLU A 118 3.66 8.29 -2.05
CA GLU A 118 3.24 9.48 -1.29
C GLU A 118 2.59 9.10 0.04
N ASP A 119 1.71 8.11 0.04
CA ASP A 119 1.00 7.66 1.24
C ASP A 119 1.97 7.05 2.28
N PHE A 120 2.96 6.27 1.83
CA PHE A 120 3.99 5.73 2.72
C PHE A 120 4.90 6.83 3.27
N ASP A 121 5.34 7.78 2.45
CA ASP A 121 6.20 8.88 2.88
C ASP A 121 5.50 9.75 3.93
N LEU A 122 4.23 10.07 3.72
CA LEU A 122 3.46 10.86 4.67
C LEU A 122 3.20 10.07 5.97
N ALA A 123 2.90 8.76 5.88
CA ALA A 123 2.72 7.92 7.06
C ALA A 123 4.00 7.81 7.89
N ILE A 124 5.15 7.58 7.25
CA ILE A 124 6.44 7.52 7.93
C ILE A 124 6.72 8.83 8.66
N LYS A 125 6.55 9.97 7.98
CA LYS A 125 6.75 11.29 8.57
C LYS A 125 5.85 11.52 9.79
N ASP A 126 4.55 11.24 9.67
CA ASP A 126 3.58 11.40 10.76
C ASP A 126 3.94 10.53 11.98
N ILE A 127 4.29 9.26 11.76
CA ILE A 127 4.65 8.36 12.86
C ILE A 127 5.99 8.76 13.50
N GLN A 128 6.97 9.19 12.72
CA GLN A 128 8.26 9.69 13.24
C GLN A 128 8.08 10.94 14.10
N GLU A 129 7.23 11.88 13.70
CA GLU A 129 6.93 13.07 14.50
C GLU A 129 6.27 12.70 15.83
N ARG A 130 5.27 11.80 15.82
CA ARG A 130 4.65 11.29 17.06
C ARG A 130 5.65 10.59 17.96
N LEU A 131 6.50 9.74 17.39
CA LEU A 131 7.54 9.03 18.10
C LEU A 131 8.49 10.01 18.82
N LYS A 132 8.91 11.07 18.13
CA LYS A 132 9.75 12.13 18.70
C LYS A 132 9.09 12.80 19.91
N PHE A 133 7.83 13.20 19.79
CA PHE A 133 7.11 13.88 20.87
C PHE A 133 6.85 12.97 22.07
N LEU A 134 6.49 11.71 21.84
CA LEU A 134 6.19 10.76 22.91
C LEU A 134 7.44 10.20 23.61
N LYS A 135 8.63 10.32 23.03
CA LYS A 135 9.89 9.99 23.72
C LYS A 135 10.24 10.99 24.81
N MET A 136 9.92 12.29 24.64
CA MET A 136 10.34 13.34 25.56
C MET A 136 9.91 13.13 27.03
N PRO A 137 8.67 12.72 27.36
CA PRO A 137 8.30 12.41 28.75
C PRO A 137 9.12 11.27 29.36
N LEU A 138 9.50 10.27 28.56
CA LEU A 138 10.28 9.12 29.04
C LEU A 138 11.78 9.43 29.21
N GLU A 139 12.29 10.46 28.54
CA GLU A 139 13.65 10.97 28.77
C GLU A 139 13.78 11.64 30.15
N ASN A 140 12.65 12.17 30.66
CA ASN A 140 12.59 12.84 31.97
C ASN A 140 11.64 12.10 32.93
N ILE A 141 11.91 10.82 33.14
CA ILE A 141 11.06 9.87 33.88
C ILE A 141 10.61 10.41 35.25
N HIS A 142 11.50 11.06 36.01
CA HIS A 142 11.17 11.57 37.34
C HIS A 142 10.11 12.67 37.30
N ILE A 143 10.21 13.56 36.32
CA ILE A 143 9.23 14.63 36.13
C ILE A 143 7.90 14.03 35.67
N PHE A 144 7.96 13.10 34.70
CA PHE A 144 6.78 12.43 34.20
C PHE A 144 6.05 11.65 35.29
N ASP A 145 6.75 10.87 36.12
CA ASP A 145 6.18 10.12 37.25
C ASP A 145 5.55 11.07 38.28
N ALA A 146 6.17 12.22 38.56
CA ALA A 146 5.60 13.23 39.45
C ALA A 146 4.30 13.84 38.88
N MET A 147 4.26 14.16 37.59
CA MET A 147 3.06 14.65 36.90
C MET A 147 1.95 13.60 36.92
N LEU A 148 2.28 12.31 36.81
CA LEU A 148 1.33 11.21 36.90
C LEU A 148 0.69 11.06 38.29
N GLU A 149 1.18 11.71 39.36
CA GLU A 149 0.48 11.75 40.66
C GLU A 149 -0.83 12.57 40.58
N ASP A 150 -0.92 13.53 39.63
CA ASP A 150 -2.20 14.19 39.33
C ASP A 150 -3.15 13.26 38.57
N ARG A 151 -4.41 13.19 39.05
CA ARG A 151 -5.43 12.31 38.46
C ARG A 151 -5.85 12.78 37.08
N GLN A 152 -5.99 14.09 36.91
CA GLN A 152 -6.44 14.68 35.65
C GLN A 152 -5.41 14.43 34.55
N PHE A 153 -4.14 14.66 34.87
CA PHE A 153 -3.04 14.40 33.94
C PHE A 153 -2.96 12.91 33.55
N ARG A 154 -3.13 11.97 34.49
CA ARG A 154 -3.19 10.54 34.16
C ARG A 154 -4.31 10.21 33.19
N LEU A 155 -5.51 10.78 33.37
CA LEU A 155 -6.63 10.54 32.46
C LEU A 155 -6.32 11.07 31.07
N GLN A 156 -5.70 12.26 30.96
CA GLN A 156 -5.29 12.83 29.67
C GLN A 156 -4.26 11.94 28.97
N ILE A 157 -3.30 11.38 29.70
CA ILE A 157 -2.32 10.45 29.12
C ILE A 157 -3.01 9.19 28.61
N VAL A 158 -3.86 8.53 29.39
CA VAL A 158 -4.57 7.32 28.97
C VAL A 158 -5.41 7.59 27.71
N THR A 159 -6.24 8.65 27.73
CA THR A 159 -7.07 9.00 26.55
C THR A 159 -6.23 9.40 25.35
N GLY A 160 -5.08 10.06 25.57
CA GLY A 160 -4.12 10.35 24.50
C GLY A 160 -3.51 9.08 23.90
N ASN A 161 -3.14 8.14 24.74
CA ASN A 161 -2.57 6.85 24.33
C ASN A 161 -3.58 6.00 23.53
N GLU A 162 -4.84 5.94 23.93
CA GLU A 162 -5.93 5.29 23.17
C GLU A 162 -6.03 5.83 21.73
N ARG A 163 -5.90 7.16 21.58
CA ARG A 163 -5.88 7.78 20.24
C ARG A 163 -4.66 7.38 19.43
N ILE A 164 -3.50 7.29 20.07
CA ILE A 164 -2.26 6.85 19.39
C ILE A 164 -2.35 5.37 18.99
N GLU A 165 -2.91 4.51 19.85
CA GLU A 165 -3.16 3.11 19.53
C GLU A 165 -4.10 2.96 18.31
N HIS A 166 -5.14 3.78 18.24
CA HIS A 166 -6.00 3.85 17.06
C HIS A 166 -5.21 4.19 15.79
N ILE A 167 -4.35 5.22 15.84
CA ILE A 167 -3.49 5.62 14.72
C ILE A 167 -2.54 4.48 14.31
N ILE A 168 -1.91 3.81 15.28
CA ILE A 168 -1.04 2.65 15.05
C ILE A 168 -1.81 1.57 14.31
N HIS A 169 -2.99 1.20 14.82
CA HIS A 169 -3.82 0.14 14.24
C HIS A 169 -4.24 0.46 12.80
N ARG A 170 -4.78 1.66 12.56
CA ARG A 170 -5.21 2.08 11.21
C ARG A 170 -4.05 2.11 10.23
N THR A 171 -2.90 2.66 10.66
CA THR A 171 -1.71 2.74 9.81
C THR A 171 -1.16 1.34 9.50
N ALA A 172 -1.09 0.46 10.49
CA ALA A 172 -0.60 -0.91 10.29
C ALA A 172 -1.50 -1.73 9.36
N SER A 173 -2.83 -1.59 9.49
CA SER A 173 -3.78 -2.25 8.60
C SER A 173 -3.63 -1.78 7.16
N ALA A 174 -3.64 -0.46 6.93
CA ALA A 174 -3.48 0.10 5.58
C ALA A 174 -2.13 -0.29 4.95
N MET A 175 -1.03 -0.23 5.73
CA MET A 175 0.30 -0.67 5.29
C MET A 175 0.30 -2.14 4.88
N LYS A 176 -0.28 -3.02 5.69
CA LYS A 176 -0.35 -4.46 5.40
C LYS A 176 -1.08 -4.74 4.10
N ASP A 177 -2.15 -4.03 3.84
CA ASP A 177 -2.95 -4.22 2.65
C ASP A 177 -2.23 -3.66 1.42
N ALA A 178 -1.66 -2.46 1.51
CA ALA A 178 -0.84 -1.89 0.43
C ALA A 178 0.37 -2.78 0.08
N LEU A 179 1.04 -3.40 1.07
CA LEU A 179 2.15 -4.31 0.81
C LEU A 179 1.74 -5.61 0.10
N LYS A 180 0.49 -6.07 0.26
CA LYS A 180 -0.02 -7.18 -0.56
C LYS A 180 -0.15 -6.79 -2.01
N ASP A 181 -0.72 -5.60 -2.28
CA ASP A 181 -0.86 -5.08 -3.64
C ASP A 181 0.53 -4.86 -4.28
N VAL A 182 1.48 -4.29 -3.53
CA VAL A 182 2.88 -4.10 -3.93
C VAL A 182 3.54 -5.42 -4.30
N GLN A 183 3.32 -6.49 -3.53
CA GLN A 183 3.87 -7.81 -3.85
C GLN A 183 3.30 -8.35 -5.16
N GLN A 184 1.99 -8.20 -5.39
CA GLN A 184 1.36 -8.63 -6.64
C GLN A 184 1.92 -7.87 -7.84
N GLY A 185 2.06 -6.55 -7.73
CA GLY A 185 2.65 -5.72 -8.78
C GLY A 185 4.11 -6.06 -9.06
N LEU A 186 4.91 -6.30 -8.02
CA LEU A 186 6.31 -6.70 -8.14
C LEU A 186 6.46 -8.03 -8.89
N ASP A 187 5.65 -9.02 -8.53
CA ASP A 187 5.75 -10.36 -9.15
C ASP A 187 5.28 -10.30 -10.61
N ALA A 188 4.19 -9.59 -10.91
CA ALA A 188 3.77 -9.38 -12.29
C ALA A 188 4.81 -8.61 -13.13
N THR A 189 5.47 -7.59 -12.55
CA THR A 189 6.52 -6.83 -13.23
C THR A 189 7.76 -7.69 -13.52
N LYS A 190 8.12 -8.62 -12.63
CA LYS A 190 9.22 -9.57 -12.88
C LYS A 190 8.96 -10.47 -14.09
N GLU A 191 7.76 -11.05 -14.16
CA GLU A 191 7.37 -11.89 -15.30
C GLU A 191 7.44 -11.11 -16.62
N PHE A 192 6.95 -9.85 -16.59
CA PHE A 192 7.02 -8.98 -17.77
C PHE A 192 8.47 -8.61 -18.14
N ALA A 193 9.32 -8.32 -17.16
CA ALA A 193 10.74 -8.02 -17.39
C ALA A 193 11.52 -9.22 -17.98
N ILE A 194 11.20 -10.44 -17.54
CA ILE A 194 11.76 -11.68 -18.10
C ILE A 194 11.36 -11.82 -19.57
N TYR A 195 10.06 -11.64 -19.87
CA TYR A 195 9.58 -11.69 -21.24
C TYR A 195 10.29 -10.67 -22.14
N LEU A 196 10.45 -9.42 -21.70
CA LEU A 196 11.18 -8.41 -22.47
C LEU A 196 12.66 -8.76 -22.68
N ALA A 197 13.27 -9.46 -21.73
CA ALA A 197 14.66 -9.92 -21.89
C ALA A 197 14.76 -11.05 -22.93
N GLU A 198 13.82 -11.99 -22.94
CA GLU A 198 13.75 -13.08 -23.92
C GLU A 198 13.51 -12.53 -25.35
N GLU A 199 12.61 -11.57 -25.53
CA GLU A 199 12.39 -10.87 -26.81
C GLU A 199 13.64 -10.10 -27.31
N LEU A 200 14.57 -9.76 -26.44
CA LEU A 200 15.84 -9.16 -26.81
C LEU A 200 16.82 -10.16 -27.41
N GLU A 201 16.80 -11.41 -26.94
CA GLU A 201 17.69 -12.50 -27.36
C GLU A 201 17.28 -13.08 -28.72
N GLU A 202 15.98 -13.07 -29.06
CA GLU A 202 15.43 -13.50 -30.35
C GLU A 202 14.97 -12.31 -31.21
N PRO A 203 15.89 -11.63 -31.92
CA PRO A 203 15.63 -10.31 -32.50
C PRO A 203 14.88 -10.32 -33.84
N ASP A 204 14.16 -11.36 -34.20
CA ASP A 204 13.46 -11.47 -35.49
C ASP A 204 12.51 -10.28 -35.75
N TRP A 205 11.87 -9.77 -34.70
CA TRP A 205 11.00 -8.60 -34.79
C TRP A 205 11.78 -7.32 -35.11
N LYS A 206 13.06 -7.18 -34.71
CA LYS A 206 13.87 -5.98 -34.99
C LYS A 206 14.12 -5.79 -36.47
N MET A 207 14.18 -6.89 -37.22
CA MET A 207 14.32 -6.84 -38.67
C MET A 207 12.98 -6.57 -39.36
N SER A 208 11.90 -7.12 -38.83
CA SER A 208 10.55 -6.97 -39.40
C SER A 208 9.82 -5.70 -38.98
N ARG A 209 10.10 -5.22 -37.75
CA ARG A 209 9.41 -4.07 -37.13
C ARG A 209 10.43 -3.08 -36.47
N PRO A 210 11.38 -2.52 -37.22
CA PRO A 210 12.37 -1.57 -36.67
C PRO A 210 11.72 -0.31 -36.10
N ASP A 211 10.50 0.03 -36.54
CA ASP A 211 9.67 1.12 -36.03
C ASP A 211 9.27 0.93 -34.55
N MET A 212 9.18 -0.32 -34.06
CA MET A 212 8.82 -0.64 -32.69
C MET A 212 9.99 -0.60 -31.69
N GLN A 213 11.24 -0.38 -32.13
CA GLN A 213 12.39 -0.32 -31.24
C GLN A 213 12.21 0.70 -30.10
N LYS A 214 11.68 1.89 -30.39
CA LYS A 214 11.43 2.91 -29.37
C LYS A 214 10.38 2.50 -28.35
N VAL A 215 9.33 1.78 -28.78
CA VAL A 215 8.27 1.28 -27.91
C VAL A 215 8.84 0.21 -26.98
N TYR A 216 9.61 -0.71 -27.53
CA TYR A 216 10.31 -1.73 -26.73
C TYR A 216 11.23 -1.10 -25.69
N ASP A 217 12.09 -0.14 -26.07
CA ASP A 217 13.03 0.51 -25.17
C ASP A 217 12.29 1.29 -24.07
N ALA A 218 11.18 1.96 -24.39
CA ALA A 218 10.34 2.64 -23.42
C ALA A 218 9.73 1.66 -22.42
N MET A 219 9.19 0.53 -22.90
CA MET A 219 8.56 -0.47 -22.02
C MET A 219 9.58 -1.18 -21.13
N LYS A 220 10.79 -1.41 -21.64
CA LYS A 220 11.92 -1.90 -20.83
C LYS A 220 12.26 -0.89 -19.72
N GLY A 221 12.35 0.40 -20.04
CA GLY A 221 12.58 1.47 -19.07
C GLY A 221 11.47 1.52 -18.01
N ASN A 222 10.21 1.40 -18.41
CA ASN A 222 9.07 1.35 -17.49
C ASN A 222 9.16 0.14 -16.55
N ALA A 223 9.41 -1.07 -17.07
CA ALA A 223 9.54 -2.28 -16.26
C ALA A 223 10.67 -2.17 -15.21
N GLU A 224 11.82 -1.61 -15.60
CA GLU A 224 12.93 -1.33 -14.69
C GLU A 224 12.56 -0.28 -13.63
N GLY A 225 11.86 0.77 -14.02
CA GLY A 225 11.37 1.83 -13.12
C GLY A 225 10.36 1.28 -12.11
N TRP A 226 9.37 0.53 -12.57
CA TRP A 226 8.35 -0.11 -11.71
C TRP A 226 8.97 -1.10 -10.73
N TYR A 227 9.89 -1.95 -11.18
CA TYR A 227 10.60 -2.86 -10.29
C TYR A 227 11.30 -2.11 -9.14
N LYS A 228 12.04 -1.03 -9.46
CA LYS A 228 12.72 -0.19 -8.45
C LYS A 228 11.72 0.45 -7.48
N ALA A 229 10.59 0.94 -8.00
CA ALA A 229 9.54 1.58 -7.19
C ALA A 229 8.88 0.56 -6.24
N TYR A 230 8.56 -0.65 -6.70
CA TYR A 230 8.02 -1.72 -5.83
C TYR A 230 9.00 -2.12 -4.73
N VAL A 231 10.30 -2.27 -5.05
CA VAL A 231 11.34 -2.57 -4.04
C VAL A 231 11.47 -1.42 -3.03
N ALA A 232 11.40 -0.17 -3.49
CA ALA A 232 11.41 0.99 -2.59
C ALA A 232 10.19 0.99 -1.66
N LEU A 233 9.00 0.65 -2.16
CA LEU A 233 7.78 0.51 -1.35
C LEU A 233 7.90 -0.60 -0.28
N GLN A 234 8.46 -1.75 -0.62
CA GLN A 234 8.73 -2.80 0.37
C GLN A 234 9.68 -2.31 1.47
N THR A 235 10.73 -1.58 1.10
CA THR A 235 11.69 -1.01 2.05
C THR A 235 11.03 0.02 2.98
N LYS A 236 10.20 0.92 2.41
CA LYS A 236 9.42 1.91 3.19
C LYS A 236 8.42 1.22 4.12
N GLY A 237 7.76 0.16 3.67
CA GLY A 237 6.85 -0.64 4.48
C GLY A 237 7.53 -1.28 5.68
N ASN A 238 8.72 -1.88 5.50
CA ASN A 238 9.50 -2.44 6.58
C ASN A 238 9.89 -1.35 7.62
N HIS A 239 10.37 -0.21 7.13
CA HIS A 239 10.71 0.93 8.01
C HIS A 239 9.48 1.45 8.77
N LEU A 240 8.34 1.61 8.10
CA LEU A 240 7.09 2.01 8.75
C LEU A 240 6.68 1.01 9.83
N GLY A 241 6.79 -0.29 9.56
CA GLY A 241 6.54 -1.35 10.55
C GLY A 241 7.41 -1.22 11.79
N GLU A 242 8.71 -0.97 11.62
CA GLU A 242 9.66 -0.79 12.73
C GLU A 242 9.30 0.41 13.61
N ILE A 243 8.99 1.56 13.02
CA ILE A 243 8.65 2.77 13.80
C ILE A 243 7.26 2.65 14.46
N LEU A 244 6.31 1.92 13.87
CA LEU A 244 5.03 1.61 14.52
C LEU A 244 5.22 0.74 15.78
N VAL A 245 6.09 -0.28 15.73
CA VAL A 245 6.43 -1.11 16.90
C VAL A 245 7.09 -0.26 17.99
N GLN A 246 8.01 0.64 17.61
CA GLN A 246 8.64 1.56 18.57
C GLN A 246 7.59 2.47 19.22
N LEU A 247 6.68 3.03 18.46
CA LEU A 247 5.61 3.90 18.95
C LEU A 247 4.70 3.15 19.95
N GLY A 248 4.28 1.93 19.59
CA GLY A 248 3.48 1.06 20.48
C GLY A 248 4.21 0.73 21.78
N SER A 249 5.51 0.49 21.74
CA SER A 249 6.32 0.22 22.94
C SER A 249 6.37 1.41 23.89
N ILE A 250 6.44 2.64 23.36
CA ILE A 250 6.40 3.86 24.16
C ILE A 250 5.04 4.04 24.83
N VAL A 251 3.96 3.88 24.08
CA VAL A 251 2.59 3.96 24.60
C VAL A 251 2.39 2.95 25.73
N ALA A 252 2.78 1.69 25.53
CA ALA A 252 2.69 0.65 26.54
C ALA A 252 3.48 0.98 27.83
N GLU A 253 4.68 1.57 27.72
CA GLU A 253 5.45 1.99 28.90
C GLU A 253 4.78 3.15 29.64
N MET A 254 4.20 4.12 28.91
CA MET A 254 3.45 5.23 29.53
C MET A 254 2.23 4.72 30.29
N ASP A 255 1.45 3.80 29.73
CA ASP A 255 0.28 3.20 30.37
C ASP A 255 0.67 2.36 31.60
N LYS A 256 1.74 1.59 31.50
CA LYS A 256 2.27 0.82 32.64
C LYS A 256 2.65 1.73 33.81
N ARG A 257 3.28 2.91 33.54
CA ARG A 257 3.62 3.91 34.55
C ARG A 257 2.38 4.54 35.17
N ALA A 258 1.44 5.01 34.34
CA ALA A 258 0.16 5.54 34.80
C ALA A 258 -0.60 4.54 35.68
N GLY A 259 -0.65 3.28 35.31
CA GLY A 259 -1.27 2.21 36.08
C GLY A 259 -0.55 1.93 37.41
N LYS A 260 0.81 1.93 37.42
CA LYS A 260 1.61 1.75 38.63
C LYS A 260 1.34 2.87 39.66
N ILE A 261 1.37 4.11 39.21
CA ILE A 261 1.14 5.28 40.07
C ILE A 261 -0.31 5.33 40.55
N SER A 262 -1.28 5.01 39.69
CA SER A 262 -2.69 4.89 40.10
C SER A 262 -2.90 3.90 41.26
N ARG A 263 -2.25 2.73 41.19
CA ARG A 263 -2.30 1.72 42.28
C ARG A 263 -1.63 2.25 43.56
N LYS A 264 -0.46 2.85 43.47
CA LYS A 264 0.26 3.45 44.62
C LYS A 264 -0.58 4.50 45.34
N MET A 265 -1.25 5.37 44.58
CA MET A 265 -2.09 6.43 45.15
C MET A 265 -3.35 5.89 45.86
N ARG A 266 -3.97 4.82 45.32
CA ARG A 266 -5.13 4.16 45.99
C ARG A 266 -4.72 3.60 47.35
N VAL A 267 -3.58 2.91 47.43
CA VAL A 267 -3.07 2.34 48.69
C VAL A 267 -2.79 3.47 49.70
N ARG A 268 -2.18 4.59 49.27
CA ARG A 268 -1.90 5.74 50.12
C ARG A 268 -3.15 6.38 50.69
N ILE A 269 -4.22 6.52 49.90
CA ILE A 269 -5.51 7.05 50.35
C ILE A 269 -6.15 6.11 51.38
N LEU A 270 -6.14 4.80 51.15
CA LEU A 270 -6.66 3.79 52.07
C LEU A 270 -5.90 3.84 53.43
N CYS A 271 -4.59 3.91 53.41
CA CYS A 271 -3.77 4.01 54.64
C CYS A 271 -4.05 5.30 55.44
N LEU A 272 -4.29 6.43 54.76
CA LEU A 272 -4.63 7.69 55.41
C LEU A 272 -6.05 7.63 56.03
N HIS A 273 -7.00 6.98 55.39
CA HIS A 273 -8.37 6.82 55.90
C HIS A 273 -8.40 5.95 57.17
N VAL A 274 -7.64 4.89 57.19
CA VAL A 274 -7.48 4.02 58.35
C VAL A 274 -6.85 4.75 59.55
N ARG A 275 -5.80 5.61 59.28
CA ARG A 275 -5.17 6.44 60.32
C ARG A 275 -6.04 7.55 60.90
N SER A 276 -7.05 7.98 60.18
CA SER A 276 -7.99 9.05 60.62
C SER A 276 -9.13 8.51 61.48
N GLN A 277 -9.29 7.20 61.60
CA GLN A 277 -10.32 6.53 62.41
C GLN A 277 -9.84 6.05 63.79
N TYR A 278 -8.56 6.21 64.06
CA TYR A 278 -7.94 6.01 65.37
C TYR A 278 -7.37 7.33 65.92
#